data_524c52094b2e96befbce67674da48da3
#
_entry.id   524c52094b2e96befbce67674da48da3
#
_cell.length_a   1.000
_cell.length_b   1.000
_cell.length_c   1.000
_cell.angle_alpha   90.00
_cell.angle_beta   90.00
_cell.angle_gamma   90.00
#
_symmetry.space_group_name_H-M   'P 1'
#
loop_
_entity.id
_entity.type
_entity.pdbx_description
1 polymer ?
#
loop_
_entity_poly.entity_id
_entity_poly.type
_entity_poly.pdbx_seq_one_letter_code
_entity_poly.pdbx_strand_id
1 'polypeptide(L)'
;NINVVFTHINHKKLQITVNLSKKEILEFNPVLSTNFEQISEVILNTTRREDLKSIQNISPEKLRDIKGVQPGIENILKTLPGVSINNEMSTQYSVRGGNFDENLVYVNGIEIYRPFLIRSGQQEGLSFVNSEMTDDIKFSSGGFEAVYGDKMSSVLDIKYKSPDSNQYRINTSFLGGSFTSENVSKDKSISNILGLRYRDNSLLVNSKETNSNFKPSFFDLQNYLRLSINPRLSISTLTNFSLNRYNFKPINRQTNFGTLDDPLALIIFYDGEE
;
A
#
# COMPACT_ATOMS: atom_id res chain seq x y z
N ASN A 1 3.25 57.59 31.51
CA ASN A 1 2.92 56.16 31.51
C ASN A 1 4.07 55.39 30.91
N ILE A 2 4.72 54.52 31.65
CA ILE A 2 5.79 53.67 31.22
C ILE A 2 5.32 52.22 31.38
N ASN A 3 5.37 51.41 30.31
CA ASN A 3 5.09 49.99 30.38
C ASN A 3 6.39 49.27 30.69
N VAL A 4 6.43 48.56 31.78
CA VAL A 4 7.55 47.74 32.19
C VAL A 4 7.15 46.28 32.03
N VAL A 5 8.00 45.52 31.36
CA VAL A 5 7.75 44.12 31.06
C VAL A 5 8.86 43.28 31.67
N PHE A 6 8.48 42.34 32.52
CA PHE A 6 9.38 41.39 33.17
C PHE A 6 9.24 40.05 32.47
N THR A 7 10.36 39.49 31.98
CA THR A 7 10.43 38.17 31.35
C THR A 7 11.55 37.36 31.99
N HIS A 8 11.25 36.12 32.27
CA HIS A 8 12.25 35.14 32.73
C HIS A 8 11.91 33.77 32.17
N ILE A 9 12.94 32.97 31.92
CA ILE A 9 12.76 31.59 31.46
C ILE A 9 11.91 30.83 32.49
N ASN A 10 10.93 30.08 32.04
CA ASN A 10 10.00 29.29 32.86
C ASN A 10 9.00 30.12 33.74
N HIS A 11 8.85 31.40 33.46
CA HIS A 11 7.88 32.24 34.17
C HIS A 11 6.93 32.93 33.19
N LYS A 12 5.71 33.18 33.66
CA LYS A 12 4.74 33.96 32.87
C LYS A 12 5.19 35.41 32.79
N LYS A 13 5.09 35.98 31.59
CA LYS A 13 5.37 37.39 31.33
C LYS A 13 4.48 38.26 32.21
N LEU A 14 5.08 39.16 33.01
CA LEU A 14 4.39 40.17 33.80
C LEU A 14 4.55 41.53 33.14
N GLN A 15 3.46 42.18 32.86
CA GLN A 15 3.43 43.55 32.29
C GLN A 15 2.69 44.47 33.22
N ILE A 16 3.34 45.57 33.59
CA ILE A 16 2.75 46.62 34.45
C ILE A 16 2.94 47.98 33.81
N THR A 17 1.95 48.83 33.98
CA THR A 17 2.03 50.25 33.58
C THR A 17 2.27 51.10 34.81
N VAL A 18 3.38 51.82 34.80
CA VAL A 18 3.79 52.67 35.90
C VAL A 18 3.69 54.14 35.52
N ASN A 19 3.11 54.94 36.39
CA ASN A 19 3.07 56.41 36.29
C ASN A 19 4.03 56.98 37.31
N LEU A 20 5.11 57.62 36.87
CA LEU A 20 6.06 58.29 37.74
C LEU A 20 5.93 59.81 37.59
N SER A 21 5.89 60.49 38.72
CA SER A 21 5.97 61.95 38.82
C SER A 21 7.45 62.41 38.76
N LYS A 22 7.65 63.69 38.48
CA LYS A 22 9.01 64.25 38.36
C LYS A 22 9.82 64.07 39.68
N LYS A 23 10.93 63.33 39.64
CA LYS A 23 11.78 62.95 40.80
C LYS A 23 11.23 61.87 41.73
N GLU A 24 10.21 61.13 41.35
CA GLU A 24 9.69 60.00 42.10
C GLU A 24 10.54 58.74 41.82
N ILE A 25 10.93 57.99 42.86
CA ILE A 25 11.60 56.70 42.79
C ILE A 25 10.60 55.65 43.22
N LEU A 26 10.25 54.76 42.30
CA LEU A 26 9.38 53.60 42.59
C LEU A 26 10.27 52.37 42.76
N GLU A 27 10.29 51.77 43.92
CA GLU A 27 10.86 50.48 44.17
C GLU A 27 9.78 49.40 43.96
N PHE A 28 10.01 48.47 43.04
CA PHE A 28 9.07 47.44 42.69
C PHE A 28 9.77 46.08 42.60
N ASN A 29 9.35 45.14 43.46
CA ASN A 29 9.86 43.78 43.50
C ASN A 29 8.84 42.81 42.90
N PRO A 30 8.91 42.52 41.60
CA PRO A 30 7.91 41.65 40.93
C PRO A 30 8.09 40.18 41.34
N VAL A 31 6.98 39.55 41.66
CA VAL A 31 6.90 38.11 41.84
C VAL A 31 6.36 37.49 40.54
N LEU A 32 7.21 36.75 39.85
CA LEU A 32 6.83 36.06 38.61
C LEU A 32 6.22 34.69 38.95
N SER A 33 5.04 34.40 38.42
CA SER A 33 4.45 33.08 38.53
C SER A 33 5.14 32.13 37.54
N THR A 34 5.47 30.92 37.98
CA THR A 34 6.06 29.90 37.13
C THR A 34 5.11 29.51 36.01
N ASN A 35 5.65 29.43 34.78
CA ASN A 35 4.94 28.89 33.62
C ASN A 35 5.26 27.40 33.51
N PHE A 36 4.49 26.58 34.17
CA PHE A 36 4.52 25.15 33.88
C PHE A 36 3.73 24.96 32.59
N GLU A 37 4.41 24.85 31.45
CA GLU A 37 3.85 24.10 30.34
C GLU A 37 3.76 22.66 30.84
N GLN A 38 2.57 22.24 31.19
CA GLN A 38 2.28 20.84 31.37
C GLN A 38 2.41 20.23 29.99
N ILE A 39 3.62 19.73 29.71
CA ILE A 39 3.81 18.82 28.58
C ILE A 39 2.84 17.70 28.86
N SER A 40 1.77 17.64 28.09
CA SER A 40 0.83 16.53 28.13
C SER A 40 1.69 15.28 28.09
N GLU A 41 1.60 14.47 29.14
CA GLU A 41 2.28 13.18 29.19
C GLU A 41 1.93 12.46 27.90
N VAL A 42 2.90 12.36 26.99
CA VAL A 42 2.78 11.50 25.84
C VAL A 42 2.85 10.12 26.44
N ILE A 43 1.68 9.57 26.77
CA ILE A 43 1.55 8.17 27.11
C ILE A 43 1.87 7.43 25.81
N LEU A 44 3.15 7.14 25.64
CA LEU A 44 3.59 6.11 24.69
C LEU A 44 3.03 4.80 25.26
N ASN A 45 1.80 4.50 24.91
CA ASN A 45 1.31 3.14 24.96
C ASN A 45 2.11 2.33 23.93
N THR A 46 3.37 2.10 24.24
CA THR A 46 4.14 1.01 23.67
C THR A 46 3.44 -0.24 24.18
N THR A 47 2.44 -0.67 23.47
CA THR A 47 1.93 -2.00 23.65
C THR A 47 3.09 -2.92 23.29
N ARG A 48 3.83 -3.32 24.32
CA ARG A 48 4.91 -4.34 24.27
C ARG A 48 4.45 -5.65 23.62
N ARG A 49 3.17 -5.70 23.24
CA ARG A 49 2.54 -6.74 22.44
C ARG A 49 2.77 -6.61 20.94
N GLU A 50 3.04 -5.42 20.41
CA GLU A 50 3.31 -5.24 18.97
C GLU A 50 4.71 -5.74 18.61
N ASP A 51 5.68 -5.59 19.50
CA ASP A 51 7.04 -6.10 19.28
C ASP A 51 7.14 -7.63 19.33
N LEU A 52 6.18 -8.31 19.94
CA LEU A 52 6.09 -9.77 19.96
C LEU A 52 5.30 -10.35 18.77
N LYS A 53 4.58 -9.51 18.05
CA LYS A 53 3.86 -9.92 16.83
C LYS A 53 4.81 -9.79 15.66
N SER A 54 4.93 -10.85 14.88
CA SER A 54 5.63 -10.83 13.58
C SER A 54 4.92 -9.93 12.55
N ILE A 55 4.23 -8.88 13.02
CA ILE A 55 3.48 -7.94 12.20
C ILE A 55 4.40 -6.79 11.81
N GLN A 56 4.53 -6.59 10.52
CA GLN A 56 5.28 -5.48 9.93
C GLN A 56 4.30 -4.48 9.33
N ASN A 57 4.34 -3.24 9.82
CA ASN A 57 3.60 -2.15 9.21
C ASN A 57 4.41 -1.60 8.04
N ILE A 58 3.81 -1.60 6.86
CA ILE A 58 4.44 -1.14 5.63
C ILE A 58 3.81 0.20 5.27
N SER A 59 4.64 1.25 5.22
CA SER A 59 4.16 2.56 4.78
C SER A 59 3.75 2.52 3.30
N PRO A 60 2.52 2.93 2.95
CA PRO A 60 2.07 3.01 1.56
C PRO A 60 2.89 3.97 0.70
N GLU A 61 3.59 4.92 1.31
CA GLU A 61 4.49 5.85 0.60
C GLU A 61 5.64 5.09 -0.04
N LYS A 62 6.18 4.08 0.64
CA LYS A 62 7.23 3.21 0.08
C LYS A 62 6.77 2.46 -1.16
N LEU A 63 5.45 2.18 -1.31
CA LEU A 63 4.92 1.57 -2.54
C LEU A 63 5.13 2.43 -3.77
N ARG A 64 5.08 3.76 -3.61
CA ARG A 64 5.23 4.71 -4.73
C ARG A 64 6.70 4.90 -5.10
N ASP A 65 7.60 4.72 -4.14
CA ASP A 65 9.04 4.92 -4.32
C ASP A 65 9.73 3.71 -4.92
N ILE A 66 9.20 2.50 -4.69
CA ILE A 66 9.75 1.28 -5.25
C ILE A 66 9.34 1.16 -6.72
N LYS A 67 10.28 1.49 -7.59
CA LYS A 67 10.14 1.33 -9.03
C LYS A 67 10.57 -0.08 -9.40
N GLY A 68 9.65 -0.85 -9.92
CA GLY A 68 9.90 -2.20 -10.43
C GLY A 68 9.21 -2.43 -11.77
N VAL A 69 9.50 -3.56 -12.39
CA VAL A 69 8.86 -3.99 -13.64
C VAL A 69 7.34 -4.08 -13.45
N GLN A 70 6.90 -4.49 -12.27
CA GLN A 70 5.50 -4.45 -11.86
C GLN A 70 5.32 -3.55 -10.63
N PRO A 71 4.57 -2.45 -10.74
CA PRO A 71 4.19 -1.68 -9.57
C PRO A 71 3.14 -2.47 -8.78
N GLY A 72 3.47 -2.85 -7.54
CA GLY A 72 2.57 -3.59 -6.67
C GLY A 72 3.16 -3.76 -5.28
N ILE A 73 2.30 -4.15 -4.35
CA ILE A 73 2.67 -4.43 -2.96
C ILE A 73 3.69 -5.57 -2.86
N GLU A 74 3.66 -6.49 -3.81
CA GLU A 74 4.54 -7.65 -3.87
C GLU A 74 6.01 -7.24 -3.96
N ASN A 75 6.31 -6.12 -4.60
CA ASN A 75 7.69 -5.61 -4.67
C ASN A 75 8.24 -5.20 -3.30
N ILE A 76 7.38 -4.72 -2.39
CA ILE A 76 7.79 -4.47 -1.02
C ILE A 76 7.90 -5.79 -0.25
N LEU A 77 6.94 -6.68 -0.43
CA LEU A 77 6.97 -7.97 0.27
C LEU A 77 8.26 -8.75 -0.02
N LYS A 78 8.81 -8.64 -1.24
CA LYS A 78 10.13 -9.22 -1.60
C LYS A 78 11.26 -8.79 -0.69
N THR A 79 11.21 -7.58 -0.15
CA THR A 79 12.27 -7.04 0.70
C THR A 79 12.18 -7.53 2.13
N LEU A 80 11.08 -8.22 2.49
CA LEU A 80 10.85 -8.70 3.83
C LEU A 80 11.52 -10.06 4.06
N PRO A 81 12.04 -10.32 5.26
CA PRO A 81 12.68 -11.59 5.56
C PRO A 81 11.70 -12.74 5.48
N GLY A 82 12.11 -13.82 4.84
CA GLY A 82 11.31 -15.04 4.67
C GLY A 82 10.30 -15.00 3.53
N VAL A 83 10.28 -13.95 2.72
CA VAL A 83 9.46 -13.86 1.50
C VAL A 83 10.30 -14.16 0.29
N SER A 84 9.82 -15.05 -0.56
CA SER A 84 10.43 -15.39 -1.85
C SER A 84 9.41 -15.28 -2.99
N ILE A 85 9.90 -14.94 -4.18
CA ILE A 85 9.10 -14.81 -5.40
C ILE A 85 9.81 -15.56 -6.51
N ASN A 86 9.07 -16.30 -7.29
CA ASN A 86 9.63 -17.12 -8.36
C ASN A 86 10.06 -16.31 -9.60
N ASN A 87 9.38 -15.18 -9.86
CA ASN A 87 9.59 -14.38 -11.05
C ASN A 87 9.28 -12.91 -10.75
N GLU A 88 10.06 -11.97 -11.29
CA GLU A 88 9.83 -10.52 -11.11
C GLU A 88 8.52 -10.04 -11.71
N MET A 89 7.96 -10.74 -12.69
CA MET A 89 6.68 -10.42 -13.30
C MET A 89 5.49 -11.10 -12.62
N SER A 90 5.75 -12.00 -11.67
CA SER A 90 4.70 -12.66 -10.88
C SER A 90 4.28 -11.83 -9.69
N THR A 91 2.99 -11.82 -9.41
CA THR A 91 2.39 -11.27 -8.19
C THR A 91 2.30 -12.30 -7.07
N GLN A 92 2.65 -13.57 -7.35
CA GLN A 92 2.68 -14.64 -6.36
C GLN A 92 3.94 -14.54 -5.49
N TYR A 93 3.75 -14.76 -4.21
CA TYR A 93 4.85 -14.81 -3.25
C TYR A 93 4.68 -16.00 -2.32
N SER A 94 5.79 -16.56 -1.89
CA SER A 94 5.88 -17.63 -0.89
C SER A 94 6.48 -17.09 0.38
N VAL A 95 5.96 -17.53 1.53
CA VAL A 95 6.44 -17.09 2.84
C VAL A 95 6.90 -18.28 3.64
N ARG A 96 8.15 -18.23 4.13
CA ARG A 96 8.76 -19.27 4.96
C ARG A 96 8.66 -20.68 4.37
N GLY A 97 8.74 -20.79 3.05
CA GLY A 97 8.66 -22.07 2.33
C GLY A 97 7.24 -22.58 2.11
N GLY A 98 6.21 -21.87 2.56
CA GLY A 98 4.82 -22.17 2.21
C GLY A 98 4.51 -21.84 0.76
N ASN A 99 3.43 -22.42 0.25
CA ASN A 99 2.99 -22.16 -1.11
C ASN A 99 2.25 -20.81 -1.20
N PHE A 100 2.12 -20.25 -2.41
CA PHE A 100 1.46 -18.96 -2.63
C PHE A 100 -0.03 -18.96 -2.23
N ASP A 101 -0.71 -20.10 -2.29
CA ASP A 101 -2.11 -20.27 -1.92
C ASP A 101 -2.32 -20.42 -0.41
N GLU A 102 -1.25 -20.51 0.37
CA GLU A 102 -1.27 -20.51 1.84
C GLU A 102 -1.23 -19.10 2.45
N ASN A 103 -1.22 -18.06 1.64
CA ASN A 103 -1.24 -16.68 2.08
C ASN A 103 -2.68 -16.15 2.13
N LEU A 104 -3.01 -15.42 3.20
CA LEU A 104 -4.26 -14.70 3.35
C LEU A 104 -4.08 -13.26 2.88
N VAL A 105 -5.05 -12.76 2.15
CA VAL A 105 -5.11 -11.34 1.75
C VAL A 105 -6.47 -10.78 2.16
N TYR A 106 -6.44 -9.72 2.97
CA TYR A 106 -7.62 -8.97 3.38
C TYR A 106 -7.56 -7.55 2.83
N VAL A 107 -8.69 -7.04 2.41
CA VAL A 107 -8.88 -5.63 2.07
C VAL A 107 -10.07 -5.09 2.84
N ASN A 108 -9.84 -4.14 3.74
CA ASN A 108 -10.86 -3.58 4.63
C ASN A 108 -11.64 -4.65 5.41
N GLY A 109 -10.96 -5.71 5.88
CA GLY A 109 -11.56 -6.82 6.61
C GLY A 109 -12.34 -7.83 5.75
N ILE A 110 -12.31 -7.68 4.42
CA ILE A 110 -12.90 -8.62 3.47
C ILE A 110 -11.80 -9.54 2.94
N GLU A 111 -11.97 -10.84 3.10
CA GLU A 111 -11.02 -11.82 2.55
C GLU A 111 -11.10 -11.87 1.02
N ILE A 112 -9.94 -11.83 0.39
CA ILE A 112 -9.79 -11.90 -1.05
C ILE A 112 -9.29 -13.29 -1.43
N TYR A 113 -10.21 -14.15 -1.84
CA TYR A 113 -9.91 -15.55 -2.18
C TYR A 113 -9.01 -15.70 -3.41
N ARG A 114 -9.05 -14.74 -4.34
CA ARG A 114 -8.20 -14.70 -5.53
C ARG A 114 -7.44 -13.38 -5.62
N PRO A 115 -6.37 -13.21 -4.82
CA PRO A 115 -5.58 -11.98 -4.85
C PRO A 115 -4.80 -11.81 -6.15
N PHE A 116 -4.69 -12.87 -6.96
CA PHE A 116 -4.03 -12.89 -8.26
C PHE A 116 -5.09 -12.89 -9.37
N LEU A 117 -5.10 -11.85 -10.19
CA LEU A 117 -6.15 -11.66 -11.18
C LEU A 117 -6.04 -12.62 -12.39
N ILE A 118 -4.86 -13.16 -12.67
CA ILE A 118 -4.64 -14.21 -13.67
C ILE A 118 -3.68 -15.28 -13.18
N ARG A 119 -3.93 -16.49 -13.64
CA ARG A 119 -3.07 -17.65 -13.51
C ARG A 119 -2.61 -18.07 -14.89
N SER A 120 -1.67 -17.35 -15.47
CA SER A 120 -1.05 -17.74 -16.73
C SER A 120 0.42 -18.08 -16.47
N GLY A 121 0.69 -19.33 -16.26
CA GLY A 121 1.96 -20.06 -16.14
C GLY A 121 3.29 -19.34 -15.91
N GLN A 122 3.54 -18.19 -16.47
CA GLN A 122 4.80 -17.45 -16.33
C GLN A 122 4.64 -15.94 -16.09
N GLN A 123 3.48 -15.37 -16.40
CA GLN A 123 3.26 -13.93 -16.27
C GLN A 123 1.88 -13.66 -15.75
N GLU A 124 1.83 -13.26 -14.52
CA GLU A 124 0.61 -12.92 -13.84
C GLU A 124 0.30 -11.45 -14.03
N GLY A 125 -1.00 -11.18 -14.03
CA GLY A 125 -1.52 -9.86 -14.24
C GLY A 125 -1.28 -8.88 -13.12
N LEU A 126 -2.15 -7.90 -13.03
CA LEU A 126 -2.16 -6.95 -11.92
C LEU A 126 -2.48 -7.68 -10.61
N SER A 127 -1.81 -7.29 -9.53
CA SER A 127 -2.24 -7.64 -8.17
C SER A 127 -3.66 -7.14 -7.93
N PHE A 128 -4.45 -7.89 -7.15
CA PHE A 128 -5.76 -7.40 -6.69
C PHE A 128 -5.60 -6.07 -5.96
N VAL A 129 -4.55 -5.93 -5.16
CA VAL A 129 -4.31 -4.73 -4.36
C VAL A 129 -3.97 -3.55 -5.25
N ASN A 130 -4.77 -2.50 -5.16
CA ASN A 130 -4.48 -1.24 -5.81
C ASN A 130 -3.71 -0.32 -4.85
N SER A 131 -2.41 -0.16 -5.09
CA SER A 131 -1.51 0.64 -4.26
C SER A 131 -1.91 2.11 -4.14
N GLU A 132 -2.57 2.68 -5.16
CA GLU A 132 -3.04 4.06 -5.13
C GLU A 132 -4.22 4.28 -4.19
N MET A 133 -5.00 3.24 -3.95
CA MET A 133 -6.15 3.25 -3.04
C MET A 133 -5.74 2.94 -1.59
N THR A 134 -4.53 2.45 -1.36
CA THR A 134 -4.08 1.91 -0.08
C THR A 134 -3.67 3.00 0.90
N ASP A 135 -4.08 2.85 2.16
CA ASP A 135 -3.77 3.71 3.30
C ASP A 135 -2.84 3.06 4.32
N ASP A 136 -3.11 1.80 4.68
CA ASP A 136 -2.32 1.04 5.65
C ASP A 136 -2.12 -0.39 5.16
N ILE A 137 -0.96 -0.95 5.48
CA ILE A 137 -0.59 -2.30 5.10
C ILE A 137 0.06 -2.98 6.29
N LYS A 138 -0.52 -4.08 6.70
CA LYS A 138 0.03 -4.95 7.73
C LYS A 138 0.37 -6.30 7.14
N PHE A 139 1.60 -6.70 7.29
CA PHE A 139 2.07 -8.01 6.86
C PHE A 139 2.55 -8.82 8.05
N SER A 140 2.12 -10.07 8.13
CA SER A 140 2.60 -11.02 9.13
C SER A 140 3.07 -12.30 8.47
N SER A 141 4.31 -12.66 8.69
CA SER A 141 4.93 -13.89 8.19
C SER A 141 4.78 -15.09 9.16
N GLY A 142 3.73 -15.12 9.93
CA GLY A 142 3.42 -16.11 10.96
C GLY A 142 3.13 -15.46 12.31
N GLY A 143 2.51 -16.19 13.25
CA GLY A 143 2.13 -15.67 14.55
C GLY A 143 1.05 -14.58 14.50
N PHE A 144 0.19 -14.64 13.50
CA PHE A 144 -0.93 -13.71 13.32
C PHE A 144 -2.09 -14.01 14.29
N GLU A 145 -2.99 -13.06 14.43
CA GLU A 145 -4.12 -13.15 15.36
C GLU A 145 -5.13 -14.23 14.94
N ALA A 146 -5.85 -14.79 15.91
CA ALA A 146 -6.84 -15.84 15.68
C ALA A 146 -8.02 -15.42 14.78
N VAL A 147 -8.20 -14.13 14.53
CA VAL A 147 -9.19 -13.60 13.58
C VAL A 147 -8.86 -14.01 12.14
N TYR A 148 -7.59 -14.27 11.84
CA TYR A 148 -7.12 -14.74 10.54
C TYR A 148 -7.02 -16.27 10.58
N GLY A 149 -8.05 -16.96 10.09
CA GLY A 149 -8.11 -18.42 10.02
C GLY A 149 -7.68 -18.99 8.67
N ASP A 150 -7.70 -20.32 8.56
CA ASP A 150 -7.62 -21.14 7.34
C ASP A 150 -6.31 -21.17 6.55
N LYS A 151 -5.33 -20.31 6.79
CA LYS A 151 -4.05 -20.31 6.10
C LYS A 151 -2.89 -20.31 7.07
N MET A 152 -1.74 -20.83 6.64
CA MET A 152 -0.64 -21.12 7.56
C MET A 152 0.62 -20.28 7.33
N SER A 153 0.79 -19.69 6.15
CA SER A 153 2.06 -19.03 5.80
C SER A 153 2.10 -17.56 6.16
N SER A 154 1.16 -16.76 5.71
CA SER A 154 1.17 -15.33 5.99
C SER A 154 -0.21 -14.68 5.93
N VAL A 155 -0.30 -13.48 6.49
CA VAL A 155 -1.46 -12.60 6.39
C VAL A 155 -1.00 -11.24 5.87
N LEU A 156 -1.69 -10.76 4.86
CA LEU A 156 -1.58 -9.42 4.30
C LEU A 156 -2.91 -8.69 4.52
N ASP A 157 -2.96 -7.80 5.49
CA ASP A 157 -4.15 -7.00 5.79
C ASP A 157 -3.95 -5.57 5.29
N ILE A 158 -4.83 -5.14 4.41
CA ILE A 158 -4.76 -3.88 3.69
C ILE A 158 -5.97 -3.05 4.01
N LYS A 159 -5.73 -1.78 4.29
CA LYS A 159 -6.80 -0.80 4.40
C LYS A 159 -6.73 0.17 3.23
N TYR A 160 -7.85 0.30 2.53
CA TYR A 160 -8.05 1.36 1.56
C TYR A 160 -8.39 2.66 2.26
N LYS A 161 -8.03 3.77 1.64
CA LYS A 161 -8.25 5.10 2.14
C LYS A 161 -9.73 5.38 2.40
N SER A 162 -9.99 6.13 3.45
CA SER A 162 -11.26 6.82 3.67
C SER A 162 -11.05 8.29 3.33
N PRO A 163 -11.47 8.76 2.15
CA PRO A 163 -11.23 10.13 1.72
C PRO A 163 -11.81 11.18 2.68
N ASP A 164 -11.00 12.18 3.00
CA ASP A 164 -11.40 13.37 3.76
C ASP A 164 -11.67 14.58 2.87
N SER A 165 -11.20 14.54 1.62
CA SER A 165 -11.35 15.58 0.61
C SER A 165 -11.45 14.98 -0.79
N ASN A 166 -12.00 15.76 -1.72
CA ASN A 166 -12.08 15.33 -3.10
C ASN A 166 -10.71 15.48 -3.78
N GLN A 167 -10.18 14.40 -4.32
CA GLN A 167 -8.89 14.36 -4.99
C GLN A 167 -8.95 13.46 -6.22
N TYR A 168 -8.18 13.83 -7.23
CA TYR A 168 -8.02 13.05 -8.45
C TYR A 168 -6.53 12.85 -8.72
N ARG A 169 -6.15 11.64 -9.11
CA ARG A 169 -4.77 11.29 -9.41
C ARG A 169 -4.70 10.50 -10.71
N ILE A 170 -3.79 10.88 -11.57
CA ILE A 170 -3.51 10.19 -12.83
C ILE A 170 -2.04 9.82 -12.84
N ASN A 171 -1.74 8.54 -13.08
CA ASN A 171 -0.38 8.07 -13.31
C ASN A 171 -0.30 7.43 -14.68
N THR A 172 0.77 7.73 -15.40
CA THR A 172 1.00 7.18 -16.75
C THR A 172 2.40 6.61 -16.85
N SER A 173 2.55 5.52 -17.57
CA SER A 173 3.81 4.87 -17.87
C SER A 173 3.79 4.30 -19.28
N PHE A 174 4.95 3.83 -19.78
CA PHE A 174 5.02 3.15 -21.08
C PHE A 174 4.19 1.86 -21.16
N LEU A 175 3.91 1.25 -20.03
CA LEU A 175 3.16 -0.01 -19.94
C LEU A 175 1.69 0.19 -19.65
N GLY A 176 1.23 1.42 -19.43
CA GLY A 176 -0.15 1.69 -19.11
C GLY A 176 -0.36 2.90 -18.21
N GLY A 177 -1.47 2.94 -17.53
CA GLY A 177 -1.78 4.04 -16.63
C GLY A 177 -2.83 3.68 -15.57
N SER A 178 -2.98 4.58 -14.61
CA SER A 178 -4.00 4.48 -13.58
C SER A 178 -4.67 5.83 -13.35
N PHE A 179 -5.92 5.75 -12.96
CA PHE A 179 -6.72 6.88 -12.50
C PHE A 179 -7.33 6.54 -11.16
N THR A 180 -7.20 7.42 -10.19
CA THR A 180 -7.81 7.29 -8.88
C THR A 180 -8.62 8.54 -8.56
N SER A 181 -9.86 8.33 -8.11
CA SER A 181 -10.78 9.38 -7.70
C SER A 181 -11.18 9.16 -6.27
N GLU A 182 -10.90 10.11 -5.41
CA GLU A 182 -11.27 10.15 -4.01
C GLU A 182 -12.39 11.19 -3.84
N ASN A 183 -13.54 10.78 -3.33
CA ASN A 183 -14.69 11.66 -3.19
C ASN A 183 -15.30 11.51 -1.80
N VAL A 184 -15.74 12.64 -1.23
CA VAL A 184 -16.43 12.68 0.05
C VAL A 184 -17.56 13.69 0.00
N SER A 185 -18.70 13.32 0.61
CA SER A 185 -19.82 14.25 0.76
C SER A 185 -19.51 15.35 1.78
N LYS A 186 -20.21 16.50 1.68
CA LYS A 186 -20.00 17.65 2.58
C LYS A 186 -20.20 17.32 4.05
N ASP A 187 -21.14 16.44 4.35
CA ASP A 187 -21.46 15.94 5.69
C ASP A 187 -20.62 14.73 6.11
N LYS A 188 -19.67 14.30 5.27
CA LYS A 188 -18.82 13.12 5.45
C LYS A 188 -19.57 11.79 5.67
N SER A 189 -20.86 11.76 5.36
CA SER A 189 -21.68 10.55 5.47
C SER A 189 -21.35 9.54 4.38
N ILE A 190 -20.88 10.02 3.22
CA ILE A 190 -20.50 9.19 2.07
C ILE A 190 -19.04 9.44 1.73
N SER A 191 -18.25 8.39 1.70
CA SER A 191 -16.89 8.41 1.17
C SER A 191 -16.72 7.33 0.11
N ASN A 192 -16.08 7.69 -0.98
CA ASN A 192 -15.88 6.80 -2.14
C ASN A 192 -14.46 6.94 -2.66
N ILE A 193 -13.82 5.83 -2.92
CA ILE A 193 -12.57 5.77 -3.67
C ILE A 193 -12.74 4.83 -4.86
N LEU A 194 -12.47 5.35 -6.05
CA LEU A 194 -12.50 4.62 -7.32
C LEU A 194 -11.10 4.55 -7.89
N GLY A 195 -10.67 3.37 -8.26
CA GLY A 195 -9.39 3.12 -8.93
C GLY A 195 -9.62 2.42 -10.27
N LEU A 196 -9.02 2.96 -11.31
CA LEU A 196 -8.93 2.36 -12.63
C LEU A 196 -7.47 2.09 -12.94
N ARG A 197 -7.17 0.89 -13.47
CA ARG A 197 -5.82 0.54 -13.92
C ARG A 197 -5.89 -0.14 -15.27
N TYR A 198 -5.00 0.27 -16.15
CA TYR A 198 -4.75 -0.43 -17.42
C TYR A 198 -3.26 -0.71 -17.55
N ARG A 199 -2.93 -1.89 -18.03
CA ARG A 199 -1.55 -2.29 -18.26
C ARG A 199 -1.44 -3.22 -19.46
N ASP A 200 -0.43 -2.97 -20.28
CA ASP A 200 -0.04 -3.82 -21.40
C ASP A 200 1.43 -4.24 -21.23
N ASN A 201 1.62 -5.51 -20.91
CA ASN A 201 2.96 -6.08 -20.73
C ASN A 201 3.58 -6.59 -22.04
N SER A 202 2.91 -6.43 -23.18
CA SER A 202 3.38 -6.95 -24.46
C SER A 202 4.74 -6.40 -24.86
N LEU A 203 5.04 -5.16 -24.49
CA LEU A 203 6.36 -4.55 -24.77
C LEU A 203 7.50 -5.19 -23.97
N LEU A 204 7.24 -5.63 -22.75
CA LEU A 204 8.23 -6.32 -21.93
C LEU A 204 8.50 -7.73 -22.42
N VAL A 205 7.43 -8.40 -22.82
CA VAL A 205 7.45 -9.81 -23.16
C VAL A 205 7.99 -10.06 -24.57
N ASN A 206 7.67 -9.17 -25.51
CA ASN A 206 8.09 -9.27 -26.90
C ASN A 206 9.44 -8.57 -27.16
N SER A 207 10.30 -8.45 -26.14
CA SER A 207 11.67 -8.01 -26.38
C SER A 207 12.41 -9.00 -27.29
N LYS A 208 13.41 -8.51 -28.04
CA LYS A 208 14.21 -9.36 -28.95
C LYS A 208 14.89 -10.55 -28.25
N GLU A 209 15.08 -10.46 -26.95
CA GLU A 209 15.73 -11.50 -26.14
C GLU A 209 14.79 -12.60 -25.69
N THR A 210 13.51 -12.28 -25.46
CA THR A 210 12.55 -13.25 -24.92
C THR A 210 11.80 -14.04 -25.99
N ASN A 211 11.69 -13.54 -27.24
CA ASN A 211 10.99 -14.20 -28.35
C ASN A 211 9.66 -14.86 -27.96
N SER A 212 8.94 -14.24 -27.05
CA SER A 212 7.69 -14.80 -26.53
C SER A 212 6.52 -14.37 -27.41
N ASN A 213 5.64 -15.31 -27.67
CA ASN A 213 4.52 -15.14 -28.60
C ASN A 213 3.21 -14.82 -27.90
N PHE A 214 3.26 -14.13 -26.77
CA PHE A 214 2.05 -13.78 -26.07
C PHE A 214 1.99 -12.28 -25.79
N LYS A 215 0.77 -11.74 -25.75
CA LYS A 215 0.48 -10.32 -25.53
C LYS A 215 -0.49 -10.18 -24.37
N PRO A 216 -0.03 -10.04 -23.15
CA PRO A 216 -0.89 -9.88 -21.98
C PRO A 216 -1.29 -8.42 -21.80
N SER A 217 -2.57 -8.16 -21.68
CA SER A 217 -3.13 -6.86 -21.31
C SER A 217 -4.17 -6.99 -20.23
N PHE A 218 -4.21 -6.01 -19.34
CA PHE A 218 -4.99 -6.05 -18.10
C PHE A 218 -5.75 -4.75 -17.93
N PHE A 219 -7.00 -4.85 -17.57
CA PHE A 219 -7.83 -3.74 -17.12
C PHE A 219 -8.46 -4.11 -15.79
N ASP A 220 -8.45 -3.18 -14.85
CA ASP A 220 -8.97 -3.35 -13.51
C ASP A 220 -9.71 -2.09 -13.07
N LEU A 221 -10.92 -2.28 -12.55
CA LEU A 221 -11.73 -1.25 -11.91
C LEU A 221 -12.07 -1.70 -10.50
N GLN A 222 -11.72 -0.89 -9.53
CA GLN A 222 -12.06 -1.12 -8.13
C GLN A 222 -12.78 0.08 -7.56
N ASN A 223 -13.80 -0.18 -6.77
CA ASN A 223 -14.53 0.85 -6.07
C ASN A 223 -14.76 0.44 -4.62
N TYR A 224 -14.38 1.30 -3.69
CA TYR A 224 -14.70 1.17 -2.28
C TYR A 224 -15.58 2.33 -1.85
N LEU A 225 -16.81 2.01 -1.48
CA LEU A 225 -17.82 2.94 -1.04
C LEU A 225 -18.14 2.70 0.43
N ARG A 226 -18.14 3.75 1.23
CA ARG A 226 -18.58 3.71 2.62
C ARG A 226 -19.70 4.71 2.84
N LEU A 227 -20.79 4.23 3.42
CA LEU A 227 -21.97 4.99 3.83
C LEU A 227 -22.07 4.95 5.35
N SER A 228 -21.95 6.09 6.00
CA SER A 228 -22.16 6.24 7.45
C SER A 228 -23.57 6.75 7.68
N ILE A 229 -24.49 5.87 8.04
CA ILE A 229 -25.92 6.21 8.25
C ILE A 229 -26.11 6.95 9.57
N ASN A 230 -25.39 6.48 10.59
CA ASN A 230 -25.36 7.12 11.91
C ASN A 230 -24.05 6.71 12.64
N PRO A 231 -23.72 7.30 13.83
CA PRO A 231 -22.48 6.98 14.54
C PRO A 231 -22.29 5.50 14.92
N ARG A 232 -23.36 4.70 14.86
CA ARG A 232 -23.32 3.28 15.23
C ARG A 232 -23.46 2.35 14.03
N LEU A 233 -23.84 2.87 12.86
CA LEU A 233 -24.11 2.05 11.67
C LEU A 233 -23.42 2.63 10.45
N SER A 234 -22.52 1.87 9.87
CA SER A 234 -21.90 2.14 8.58
C SER A 234 -21.98 0.92 7.69
N ILE A 235 -22.20 1.14 6.42
CA ILE A 235 -22.21 0.11 5.38
C ILE A 235 -21.05 0.41 4.44
N SER A 236 -20.24 -0.59 4.13
CA SER A 236 -19.18 -0.47 3.15
C SER A 236 -19.28 -1.56 2.10
N THR A 237 -18.95 -1.20 0.87
CA THR A 237 -18.91 -2.14 -0.26
C THR A 237 -17.59 -2.04 -0.98
N LEU A 238 -17.01 -3.19 -1.31
CA LEU A 238 -15.85 -3.32 -2.18
C LEU A 238 -16.29 -4.01 -3.46
N THR A 239 -16.15 -3.31 -4.59
CA THR A 239 -16.48 -3.85 -5.91
C THR A 239 -15.23 -3.91 -6.75
N ASN A 240 -15.04 -5.03 -7.44
CA ASN A 240 -13.96 -5.22 -8.39
C ASN A 240 -14.50 -5.75 -9.70
N PHE A 241 -14.03 -5.17 -10.80
CA PHE A 241 -14.23 -5.67 -12.14
C PHE A 241 -12.89 -5.71 -12.86
N SER A 242 -12.48 -6.88 -13.35
CA SER A 242 -11.22 -7.04 -14.07
C SER A 242 -11.44 -7.74 -15.39
N LEU A 243 -10.75 -7.24 -16.42
CA LEU A 243 -10.71 -7.82 -17.75
C LEU A 243 -9.26 -8.10 -18.12
N ASN A 244 -8.98 -9.35 -18.37
CA ASN A 244 -7.65 -9.81 -18.68
C ASN A 244 -7.67 -10.45 -20.06
N ARG A 245 -6.79 -10.01 -20.93
CA ARG A 245 -6.63 -10.58 -22.27
C ARG A 245 -5.25 -11.17 -22.41
N TYR A 246 -5.21 -12.40 -22.85
CA TYR A 246 -3.99 -13.13 -23.07
C TYR A 246 -4.06 -13.79 -24.45
N ASN A 247 -3.35 -13.20 -25.40
CA ASN A 247 -3.27 -13.77 -26.75
C ASN A 247 -1.96 -14.52 -26.86
N PHE A 248 -2.05 -15.82 -27.00
CA PHE A 248 -0.90 -16.71 -27.18
C PHE A 248 -0.87 -17.21 -28.63
N LYS A 249 0.28 -17.00 -29.28
CA LYS A 249 0.55 -17.57 -30.60
C LYS A 249 1.67 -18.59 -30.46
N PRO A 250 1.36 -19.89 -30.37
CA PRO A 250 2.38 -20.90 -30.23
C PRO A 250 3.29 -20.92 -31.45
N ILE A 251 4.59 -21.07 -31.21
CA ILE A 251 5.59 -21.31 -32.26
C ILE A 251 6.15 -22.68 -32.05
N ASN A 252 6.37 -23.39 -33.18
CA ASN A 252 7.13 -24.62 -33.19
C ASN A 252 8.56 -24.34 -32.69
N ARG A 253 8.99 -25.05 -31.67
CA ARG A 253 10.32 -24.94 -31.11
C ARG A 253 11.08 -26.25 -31.30
N GLN A 254 12.30 -26.14 -31.82
CA GLN A 254 13.26 -27.22 -31.79
C GLN A 254 14.25 -26.97 -30.65
N THR A 255 14.36 -27.92 -29.76
CA THR A 255 15.36 -27.90 -28.68
C THR A 255 16.31 -29.06 -28.92
N ASN A 256 17.58 -28.75 -29.07
CA ASN A 256 18.64 -29.74 -29.20
C ASN A 256 19.22 -30.01 -27.81
N PHE A 257 19.32 -31.27 -27.45
CA PHE A 257 19.96 -31.73 -26.23
C PHE A 257 20.70 -33.03 -26.48
N GLY A 258 21.56 -33.43 -25.58
CA GLY A 258 22.44 -34.58 -25.75
C GLY A 258 23.91 -34.19 -25.83
N THR A 259 24.76 -35.11 -26.25
CA THR A 259 26.20 -34.88 -26.45
C THR A 259 26.49 -34.47 -27.90
N LEU A 260 27.69 -33.98 -28.16
CA LEU A 260 28.13 -33.67 -29.53
C LEU A 260 28.15 -34.93 -30.43
N ASP A 261 28.39 -36.10 -29.82
CA ASP A 261 28.46 -37.38 -30.54
C ASP A 261 27.08 -38.05 -30.71
N ASP A 262 26.09 -37.66 -29.89
CA ASP A 262 24.73 -38.17 -29.95
C ASP A 262 23.69 -37.04 -29.67
N PRO A 263 23.47 -36.15 -30.64
CA PRO A 263 22.56 -35.05 -30.52
C PRO A 263 21.11 -35.53 -30.63
N LEU A 264 20.29 -35.21 -29.62
CA LEU A 264 18.86 -35.41 -29.63
C LEU A 264 18.15 -34.09 -29.94
N ALA A 265 17.20 -34.13 -30.87
CA ALA A 265 16.35 -32.98 -31.18
C ALA A 265 14.90 -33.25 -30.74
N LEU A 266 14.37 -32.42 -29.89
CA LEU A 266 12.93 -32.38 -29.56
C LEU A 266 12.30 -31.27 -30.38
N ILE A 267 11.36 -31.62 -31.25
CA ILE A 267 10.57 -30.65 -32.00
C ILE A 267 9.16 -30.69 -31.44
N ILE A 268 8.72 -29.56 -30.88
CA ILE A 268 7.37 -29.38 -30.35
C ILE A 268 6.59 -28.62 -31.41
N PHE A 269 5.56 -29.25 -31.96
CA PHE A 269 4.63 -28.64 -32.89
C PHE A 269 3.37 -28.19 -32.12
N TYR A 270 2.98 -26.96 -32.36
CA TYR A 270 1.70 -26.46 -31.89
C TYR A 270 0.78 -26.24 -33.08
N ASP A 271 -0.42 -26.76 -32.98
CA ASP A 271 -1.47 -26.56 -34.00
C ASP A 271 -2.62 -25.75 -33.33
N GLY A 272 -2.75 -24.51 -33.75
CA GLY A 272 -3.81 -23.63 -33.29
C GLY A 272 -3.35 -22.32 -32.62
N GLU A 273 -4.27 -21.40 -32.46
CA GLU A 273 -4.17 -20.18 -31.69
C GLU A 273 -5.12 -20.30 -30.48
N GLU A 274 -4.64 -20.03 -29.25
CA GLU A 274 -5.47 -19.88 -28.05
C GLU A 274 -5.63 -18.42 -27.63
#